data_412029769e681dd6f2732d35f55cbd20
#
_entry.id   412029769e681dd6f2732d35f55cbd20
#
_cell.length_a   1.000
_cell.length_b   1.000
_cell.length_c   1.000
_cell.angle_alpha   90.00
_cell.angle_beta   90.00
_cell.angle_gamma   90.00
#
_symmetry.space_group_name_H-M   'P 1'
#
loop_
_entity.id
_entity.type
_entity.pdbx_description
1 polymer ?
#
loop_
_entity_poly.entity_id
_entity_poly.type
_entity_poly.pdbx_seq_one_letter_code
_entity_poly.pdbx_strand_id
1 'polypeptide(L)'
;MKVILLGGPGAGKGTQANYIKERYNIPQISTGDMLRAAVKAGTPLGIEAKKVMDAGGLVSDDIILGLIDERIKQDDCANGFLFDGFPRTLEQAEALKQKVAVDAVVEIDVDDAEIIKRMSGRRVHVASGRTYHVVFNPPKVEGKDDETGEDLIQRDDDQEETVKKRLDVYHEQTEPLIAYYSEWADSGADGAPKYVKINGIGKVDEIRDQIFQQLDS
;
A
#
# COMPACT_ATOMS: atom_id res chain seq x y z
N MET A 1 5.11 -14.03 -9.49
CA MET A 1 5.04 -12.58 -9.85
C MET A 1 5.28 -11.75 -8.60
N LYS A 2 6.17 -10.76 -8.69
CA LYS A 2 6.51 -9.83 -7.60
C LYS A 2 6.16 -8.42 -8.04
N VAL A 3 5.20 -7.81 -7.35
CA VAL A 3 4.59 -6.52 -7.75
C VAL A 3 4.76 -5.49 -6.65
N ILE A 4 5.01 -4.25 -7.02
CA ILE A 4 4.96 -3.09 -6.12
C ILE A 4 3.75 -2.22 -6.49
N LEU A 5 2.97 -1.80 -5.49
CA LEU A 5 1.96 -0.77 -5.65
C LEU A 5 2.50 0.58 -5.14
N LEU A 6 2.59 1.55 -6.02
CA LEU A 6 2.90 2.94 -5.71
C LEU A 6 1.66 3.82 -5.75
N GLY A 7 1.70 4.92 -5.04
CA GLY A 7 0.62 5.92 -4.98
C GLY A 7 0.45 6.51 -3.60
N GLY A 8 -0.21 7.66 -3.51
CA GLY A 8 -0.43 8.39 -2.28
C GLY A 8 -1.23 7.61 -1.22
N PRO A 9 -1.23 8.07 0.03
CA PRO A 9 -2.10 7.51 1.06
C PRO A 9 -3.55 7.65 0.61
N GLY A 10 -4.35 6.58 0.67
CA GLY A 10 -5.75 6.63 0.22
C GLY A 10 -5.99 6.52 -1.30
N ALA A 11 -4.96 6.33 -2.12
CA ALA A 11 -5.11 6.16 -3.57
C ALA A 11 -5.86 4.87 -3.98
N GLY A 12 -6.11 3.96 -3.04
CA GLY A 12 -6.83 2.70 -3.32
C GLY A 12 -5.91 1.47 -3.43
N LYS A 13 -4.63 1.59 -3.10
CA LYS A 13 -3.65 0.49 -3.16
C LYS A 13 -4.14 -0.78 -2.46
N GLY A 14 -4.56 -0.69 -1.21
CA GLY A 14 -5.04 -1.85 -0.45
C GLY A 14 -6.28 -2.50 -1.04
N THR A 15 -7.18 -1.71 -1.66
CA THR A 15 -8.35 -2.24 -2.36
C THR A 15 -7.92 -3.04 -3.59
N GLN A 16 -7.05 -2.49 -4.42
CA GLN A 16 -6.55 -3.17 -5.62
C GLN A 16 -5.63 -4.35 -5.27
N ALA A 17 -4.88 -4.25 -4.17
CA ALA A 17 -4.05 -5.34 -3.67
C ALA A 17 -4.86 -6.64 -3.41
N ASN A 18 -6.08 -6.52 -2.89
CA ASN A 18 -6.95 -7.68 -2.67
C ASN A 18 -7.27 -8.42 -3.98
N TYR A 19 -7.57 -7.71 -5.05
CA TYR A 19 -7.85 -8.32 -6.35
C TYR A 19 -6.60 -8.93 -6.99
N ILE A 20 -5.45 -8.26 -6.88
CA ILE A 20 -4.18 -8.75 -7.42
C ILE A 20 -3.76 -10.05 -6.70
N LYS A 21 -3.79 -10.07 -5.36
CA LYS A 21 -3.42 -11.27 -4.60
C LYS A 21 -4.30 -12.47 -4.91
N GLU A 22 -5.61 -12.26 -5.11
CA GLU A 22 -6.55 -13.32 -5.46
C GLU A 22 -6.29 -13.85 -6.88
N ARG A 23 -6.13 -12.95 -7.87
CA ARG A 23 -5.90 -13.33 -9.26
C ARG A 23 -4.62 -14.11 -9.46
N TYR A 24 -3.52 -13.64 -8.87
CA TYR A 24 -2.18 -14.21 -9.08
C TYR A 24 -1.77 -15.20 -7.99
N ASN A 25 -2.62 -15.44 -7.01
CA ASN A 25 -2.36 -16.32 -5.86
C ASN A 25 -1.02 -16.02 -5.17
N ILE A 26 -0.80 -14.75 -4.83
CA ILE A 26 0.38 -14.24 -4.15
C ILE A 26 -0.02 -13.51 -2.87
N PRO A 27 0.79 -13.55 -1.79
CA PRO A 27 0.50 -12.81 -0.57
C PRO A 27 0.71 -11.32 -0.75
N GLN A 28 -0.11 -10.52 -0.05
CA GLN A 28 0.11 -9.09 0.13
C GLN A 28 1.03 -8.86 1.33
N ILE A 29 2.08 -8.09 1.13
CA ILE A 29 2.99 -7.61 2.16
C ILE A 29 2.74 -6.12 2.37
N SER A 30 1.98 -5.79 3.41
CA SER A 30 1.66 -4.40 3.79
C SER A 30 2.46 -4.01 5.02
N THR A 31 3.44 -3.11 4.85
CA THR A 31 4.24 -2.60 5.98
C THR A 31 3.38 -1.89 7.01
N GLY A 32 2.37 -1.15 6.57
CA GLY A 32 1.42 -0.50 7.46
C GLY A 32 0.64 -1.50 8.33
N ASP A 33 0.21 -2.63 7.77
CA ASP A 33 -0.51 -3.66 8.52
C ASP A 33 0.41 -4.42 9.47
N MET A 34 1.65 -4.70 9.05
CA MET A 34 2.67 -5.31 9.92
C MET A 34 2.95 -4.43 11.14
N LEU A 35 3.14 -3.12 10.94
CA LEU A 35 3.34 -2.17 12.03
C LEU A 35 2.11 -2.05 12.94
N ARG A 36 0.90 -2.00 12.38
CA ARG A 36 -0.34 -1.98 13.17
C ARG A 36 -0.52 -3.26 14.00
N ALA A 37 -0.14 -4.41 13.45
CA ALA A 37 -0.14 -5.66 14.21
C ALA A 37 0.84 -5.60 15.40
N ALA A 38 2.04 -5.05 15.21
CA ALA A 38 3.01 -4.82 16.28
C ALA A 38 2.50 -3.84 17.35
N VAL A 39 1.80 -2.77 16.92
CA VAL A 39 1.12 -1.82 17.83
C VAL A 39 0.07 -2.55 18.69
N LYS A 40 -0.78 -3.35 18.06
CA LYS A 40 -1.84 -4.11 18.74
C LYS A 40 -1.28 -5.13 19.73
N ALA A 41 -0.15 -5.75 19.38
CA ALA A 41 0.55 -6.69 20.26
C ALA A 41 1.33 -6.02 21.40
N GLY A 42 1.45 -4.68 21.41
CA GLY A 42 2.18 -3.92 22.43
C GLY A 42 3.69 -4.19 22.45
N THR A 43 4.27 -4.60 21.32
CA THR A 43 5.71 -4.85 21.24
C THR A 43 6.50 -3.54 21.35
N PRO A 44 7.80 -3.56 21.76
CA PRO A 44 8.62 -2.36 21.77
C PRO A 44 8.62 -1.63 20.42
N LEU A 45 8.73 -2.36 19.30
CA LEU A 45 8.59 -1.84 17.96
C LEU A 45 7.21 -1.18 17.73
N GLY A 46 6.13 -1.83 18.19
CA GLY A 46 4.77 -1.30 18.06
C GLY A 46 4.58 0.02 18.81
N ILE A 47 5.17 0.17 20.00
CA ILE A 47 5.10 1.40 20.78
C ILE A 47 5.79 2.57 20.05
N GLU A 48 6.97 2.33 19.47
CA GLU A 48 7.67 3.33 18.67
C GLU A 48 6.93 3.64 17.37
N ALA A 49 6.53 2.61 16.64
CA ALA A 49 5.82 2.76 15.38
C ALA A 49 4.53 3.57 15.53
N LYS A 50 3.78 3.35 16.63
CA LYS A 50 2.55 4.10 16.90
C LYS A 50 2.79 5.61 16.95
N LYS A 51 3.82 6.07 17.65
CA LYS A 51 4.14 7.51 17.77
C LYS A 51 4.41 8.15 16.41
N VAL A 52 5.17 7.45 15.56
CA VAL A 52 5.53 7.93 14.22
C VAL A 52 4.31 7.93 13.30
N MET A 53 3.52 6.86 13.33
CA MET A 53 2.34 6.71 12.48
C MET A 53 1.24 7.72 12.84
N ASP A 54 0.98 7.94 14.13
CA ASP A 54 -0.01 8.92 14.61
C ASP A 54 0.38 10.35 14.20
N ALA A 55 1.69 10.62 14.08
CA ALA A 55 2.22 11.89 13.57
C ALA A 55 2.23 12.00 12.05
N GLY A 56 1.84 10.94 11.32
CA GLY A 56 1.83 10.88 9.85
C GLY A 56 3.19 10.62 9.21
N GLY A 57 4.22 10.30 10.00
CA GLY A 57 5.57 10.02 9.53
C GLY A 57 5.81 8.58 9.07
N LEU A 58 7.05 8.30 8.64
CA LEU A 58 7.55 6.96 8.28
C LEU A 58 8.44 6.40 9.40
N VAL A 59 8.28 5.11 9.69
CA VAL A 59 9.22 4.36 10.54
C VAL A 59 10.56 4.23 9.81
N SER A 60 11.68 4.18 10.54
CA SER A 60 13.02 4.18 9.96
C SER A 60 13.23 3.03 8.96
N ASP A 61 14.04 3.30 7.93
CA ASP A 61 14.31 2.35 6.84
C ASP A 61 14.91 1.04 7.34
N ASP A 62 15.82 1.08 8.32
CA ASP A 62 16.43 -0.12 8.91
C ASP A 62 15.39 -1.07 9.50
N ILE A 63 14.41 -0.53 10.23
CA ILE A 63 13.34 -1.32 10.83
C ILE A 63 12.45 -1.92 9.74
N ILE A 64 12.06 -1.13 8.76
CA ILE A 64 11.22 -1.58 7.64
C ILE A 64 11.93 -2.65 6.82
N LEU A 65 13.20 -2.43 6.46
CA LEU A 65 13.99 -3.41 5.71
C LEU A 65 14.15 -4.72 6.48
N GLY A 66 14.37 -4.67 7.79
CA GLY A 66 14.42 -5.86 8.64
C GLY A 66 13.11 -6.64 8.63
N LEU A 67 11.97 -5.96 8.76
CA LEU A 67 10.65 -6.60 8.68
C LEU A 67 10.40 -7.24 7.31
N ILE A 68 10.76 -6.57 6.22
CA ILE A 68 10.61 -7.08 4.86
C ILE A 68 11.50 -8.30 4.63
N ASP A 69 12.76 -8.27 5.06
CA ASP A 69 13.71 -9.38 4.93
C ASP A 69 13.21 -10.67 5.62
N GLU A 70 12.57 -10.52 6.76
CA GLU A 70 11.96 -11.65 7.48
C GLU A 70 10.69 -12.15 6.76
N ARG A 71 9.87 -11.25 6.27
CA ARG A 71 8.57 -11.56 5.65
C ARG A 71 8.71 -12.28 4.30
N ILE A 72 9.61 -11.86 3.45
CA ILE A 72 9.80 -12.44 2.10
C ILE A 72 10.40 -13.84 2.11
N LYS A 73 10.96 -14.28 3.25
CA LYS A 73 11.51 -15.63 3.44
C LYS A 73 10.44 -16.66 3.80
N GLN A 74 9.21 -16.24 4.11
CA GLN A 74 8.14 -17.16 4.47
C GLN A 74 7.69 -17.98 3.25
N ASP A 75 7.24 -19.21 3.49
CA ASP A 75 6.91 -20.19 2.44
C ASP A 75 5.83 -19.69 1.46
N ASP A 76 4.88 -18.88 1.94
CA ASP A 76 3.82 -18.31 1.11
C ASP A 76 4.34 -17.30 0.06
N CYS A 77 5.56 -16.77 0.22
CA CYS A 77 6.22 -15.86 -0.71
C CYS A 77 7.00 -16.58 -1.84
N ALA A 78 7.08 -17.90 -1.83
CA ALA A 78 7.88 -18.66 -2.79
C ALA A 78 7.49 -18.41 -4.26
N ASN A 79 6.18 -18.22 -4.53
CA ASN A 79 5.64 -17.96 -5.88
C ASN A 79 5.57 -16.48 -6.25
N GLY A 80 6.02 -15.60 -5.36
CA GLY A 80 5.94 -14.16 -5.51
C GLY A 80 5.13 -13.49 -4.40
N PHE A 81 4.96 -12.19 -4.51
CA PHE A 81 4.27 -11.37 -3.52
C PHE A 81 3.94 -9.99 -4.06
N LEU A 82 3.06 -9.30 -3.37
CA LEU A 82 2.66 -7.94 -3.67
C LEU A 82 3.07 -7.02 -2.50
N PHE A 83 3.88 -6.02 -2.77
CA PHE A 83 4.18 -4.97 -1.81
C PHE A 83 3.12 -3.86 -1.84
N ASP A 84 2.55 -3.56 -0.68
CA ASP A 84 1.65 -2.43 -0.45
C ASP A 84 2.22 -1.51 0.64
N GLY A 85 2.60 -0.30 0.24
CA GLY A 85 3.26 0.67 1.11
C GLY A 85 4.73 0.36 1.40
N PHE A 86 5.40 -0.33 0.49
CA PHE A 86 6.83 -0.55 0.45
C PHE A 86 7.28 -0.75 -1.01
N PRO A 87 8.41 -0.16 -1.46
CA PRO A 87 9.22 0.82 -0.72
C PRO A 87 8.51 2.17 -0.58
N ARG A 88 8.95 3.00 0.38
CA ARG A 88 8.47 4.38 0.56
C ARG A 88 9.56 5.43 0.45
N THR A 89 10.82 5.01 0.40
CA THR A 89 11.99 5.87 0.23
C THR A 89 12.91 5.32 -0.84
N LEU A 90 13.75 6.17 -1.42
CA LEU A 90 14.77 5.74 -2.38
C LEU A 90 15.75 4.74 -1.75
N GLU A 91 16.09 4.92 -0.48
CA GLU A 91 16.97 3.99 0.26
C GLU A 91 16.35 2.59 0.35
N GLN A 92 15.06 2.51 0.66
CA GLN A 92 14.32 1.24 0.64
C GLN A 92 14.29 0.61 -0.76
N ALA A 93 14.08 1.41 -1.81
CA ALA A 93 14.04 0.93 -3.19
C ALA A 93 15.39 0.38 -3.66
N GLU A 94 16.47 1.09 -3.35
CA GLU A 94 17.83 0.64 -3.66
C GLU A 94 18.19 -0.65 -2.91
N ALA A 95 17.86 -0.74 -1.62
CA ALA A 95 18.08 -1.96 -0.84
C ALA A 95 17.25 -3.14 -1.40
N LEU A 96 16.01 -2.89 -1.81
CA LEU A 96 15.16 -3.91 -2.43
C LEU A 96 15.75 -4.41 -3.75
N LYS A 97 16.21 -3.51 -4.61
CA LYS A 97 16.81 -3.83 -5.92
C LYS A 97 17.97 -4.84 -5.82
N GLN A 98 18.74 -4.76 -4.74
CA GLN A 98 19.86 -5.69 -4.51
C GLN A 98 19.42 -7.10 -4.10
N LYS A 99 18.18 -7.26 -3.65
CA LYS A 99 17.68 -8.50 -3.04
C LYS A 99 16.59 -9.20 -3.84
N VAL A 100 15.79 -8.42 -4.56
CA VAL A 100 14.56 -8.91 -5.20
C VAL A 100 14.46 -8.37 -6.63
N ALA A 101 14.36 -9.27 -7.59
CA ALA A 101 13.93 -8.91 -8.94
C ALA A 101 12.40 -8.69 -8.91
N VAL A 102 11.98 -7.45 -9.11
CA VAL A 102 10.57 -7.03 -9.18
C VAL A 102 10.10 -7.17 -10.61
N ASP A 103 8.95 -7.80 -10.84
CA ASP A 103 8.40 -8.01 -12.18
C ASP A 103 7.63 -6.77 -12.69
N ALA A 104 6.87 -6.12 -11.80
CA ALA A 104 6.08 -4.96 -12.16
C ALA A 104 5.93 -3.95 -11.02
N VAL A 105 5.83 -2.69 -11.41
CA VAL A 105 5.47 -1.57 -10.53
C VAL A 105 4.21 -0.92 -11.08
N VAL A 106 3.17 -0.86 -10.27
CA VAL A 106 1.88 -0.26 -10.62
C VAL A 106 1.69 1.02 -9.82
N GLU A 107 1.72 2.14 -10.49
CA GLU A 107 1.36 3.45 -9.92
C GLU A 107 -0.15 3.65 -10.02
N ILE A 108 -0.80 3.92 -8.88
CA ILE A 108 -2.19 4.38 -8.82
C ILE A 108 -2.15 5.88 -8.54
N ASP A 109 -2.38 6.66 -9.59
CA ASP A 109 -2.29 8.13 -9.57
C ASP A 109 -3.63 8.74 -9.17
N VAL A 110 -3.61 9.53 -8.09
CA VAL A 110 -4.79 10.23 -7.54
C VAL A 110 -4.32 11.56 -6.97
N ASP A 111 -5.02 12.64 -7.30
CA ASP A 111 -4.72 13.96 -6.77
C ASP A 111 -5.03 14.11 -5.27
N ASP A 112 -4.35 15.05 -4.62
CA ASP A 112 -4.42 15.27 -3.18
C ASP A 112 -5.84 15.60 -2.68
N ALA A 113 -6.59 16.38 -3.46
CA ALA A 113 -7.94 16.78 -3.07
C ALA A 113 -8.88 15.55 -3.00
N GLU A 114 -8.75 14.65 -3.96
CA GLU A 114 -9.49 13.38 -3.96
C GLU A 114 -8.99 12.45 -2.84
N ILE A 115 -7.68 12.41 -2.58
CA ILE A 115 -7.11 11.64 -1.46
C ILE A 115 -7.68 12.09 -0.12
N ILE A 116 -7.69 13.41 0.17
CA ILE A 116 -8.23 13.95 1.42
C ILE A 116 -9.69 13.54 1.58
N LYS A 117 -10.49 13.66 0.50
CA LYS A 117 -11.89 13.27 0.50
C LYS A 117 -12.09 11.78 0.78
N ARG A 118 -11.26 10.92 0.18
CA ARG A 118 -11.32 9.46 0.38
C ARG A 118 -10.92 9.05 1.79
N MET A 119 -9.86 9.65 2.32
CA MET A 119 -9.35 9.29 3.64
C MET A 119 -10.33 9.64 4.75
N SER A 120 -11.00 10.78 4.69
CA SER A 120 -12.00 11.19 5.67
C SER A 120 -13.20 10.25 5.74
N GLY A 121 -13.57 9.65 4.63
CA GLY A 121 -14.69 8.69 4.53
C GLY A 121 -14.30 7.22 4.71
N ARG A 122 -13.01 6.91 4.87
CA ARG A 122 -12.53 5.52 5.01
C ARG A 122 -12.99 4.89 6.32
N ARG A 123 -13.41 3.63 6.22
CA ARG A 123 -13.72 2.75 7.37
C ARG A 123 -12.98 1.43 7.21
N VAL A 124 -12.54 0.85 8.30
CA VAL A 124 -11.71 -0.35 8.28
C VAL A 124 -12.21 -1.37 9.29
N HIS A 125 -12.29 -2.62 8.86
CA HIS A 125 -12.45 -3.76 9.74
C HIS A 125 -11.07 -4.19 10.26
N VAL A 126 -10.86 -4.05 11.57
CA VAL A 126 -9.52 -4.19 12.19
C VAL A 126 -8.95 -5.60 12.06
N ALA A 127 -9.80 -6.61 12.15
CA ALA A 127 -9.33 -8.01 12.18
C ALA A 127 -8.88 -8.51 10.79
N SER A 128 -9.58 -8.10 9.71
CA SER A 128 -9.28 -8.56 8.34
C SER A 128 -8.51 -7.54 7.49
N GLY A 129 -8.46 -6.28 7.93
CA GLY A 129 -7.92 -5.18 7.12
C GLY A 129 -8.83 -4.74 5.96
N ARG A 130 -10.04 -5.33 5.80
CA ARG A 130 -10.99 -4.88 4.77
C ARG A 130 -11.32 -3.41 4.93
N THR A 131 -11.39 -2.72 3.79
CA THR A 131 -11.63 -1.28 3.74
C THR A 131 -12.94 -0.97 3.03
N TYR A 132 -13.68 -0.04 3.61
CA TYR A 132 -14.92 0.52 3.10
C TYR A 132 -14.80 2.04 2.99
N HIS A 133 -15.74 2.64 2.30
CA HIS A 133 -15.86 4.09 2.24
C HIS A 133 -17.33 4.48 2.34
N VAL A 134 -17.62 5.47 3.19
CA VAL A 134 -19.02 5.89 3.47
C VAL A 134 -19.81 6.32 2.24
N VAL A 135 -19.14 6.71 1.14
CA VAL A 135 -19.77 7.13 -0.11
C VAL A 135 -19.41 6.22 -1.29
N PHE A 136 -18.11 5.90 -1.48
CA PHE A 136 -17.63 5.24 -2.71
C PHE A 136 -17.72 3.71 -2.67
N ASN A 137 -17.67 3.12 -1.47
CA ASN A 137 -17.79 1.67 -1.24
C ASN A 137 -18.43 1.45 0.13
N PRO A 138 -19.71 1.81 0.30
CA PRO A 138 -20.37 1.66 1.59
C PRO A 138 -20.58 0.18 1.94
N PRO A 139 -20.47 -0.18 3.23
CA PRO A 139 -20.87 -1.52 3.67
C PRO A 139 -22.38 -1.72 3.51
N LYS A 140 -22.84 -2.97 3.43
CA LYS A 140 -24.27 -3.33 3.35
C LYS A 140 -25.07 -2.82 4.54
N VAL A 141 -24.45 -2.86 5.72
CA VAL A 141 -25.00 -2.31 6.96
C VAL A 141 -24.01 -1.23 7.43
N GLU A 142 -24.54 -0.01 7.64
CA GLU A 142 -23.72 1.12 8.08
C GLU A 142 -22.89 0.78 9.32
N GLY A 143 -21.59 1.05 9.25
CA GLY A 143 -20.64 0.81 10.34
C GLY A 143 -20.29 -0.66 10.60
N LYS A 144 -20.71 -1.61 9.76
CA LYS A 144 -20.45 -3.03 9.93
C LYS A 144 -19.69 -3.64 8.77
N ASP A 145 -18.83 -4.59 9.09
CA ASP A 145 -18.12 -5.40 8.08
C ASP A 145 -19.07 -6.38 7.41
N ASP A 146 -19.04 -6.46 6.07
CA ASP A 146 -19.99 -7.22 5.27
C ASP A 146 -19.88 -8.74 5.46
N GLU A 147 -18.73 -9.24 5.90
CA GLU A 147 -18.50 -10.68 6.08
C GLU A 147 -18.70 -11.14 7.51
N THR A 148 -18.24 -10.34 8.49
CA THR A 148 -18.26 -10.74 9.91
C THR A 148 -19.37 -10.07 10.70
N GLY A 149 -19.89 -8.92 10.23
CA GLY A 149 -20.84 -8.09 10.98
C GLY A 149 -20.20 -7.32 12.15
N GLU A 150 -18.88 -7.38 12.30
CA GLU A 150 -18.16 -6.64 13.31
C GLU A 150 -18.08 -5.13 12.97
N ASP A 151 -17.74 -4.32 13.98
CA ASP A 151 -17.69 -2.87 13.82
C ASP A 151 -16.55 -2.42 12.92
N LEU A 152 -16.84 -1.42 12.08
CA LEU A 152 -15.85 -0.68 11.31
C LEU A 152 -15.40 0.55 12.11
N ILE A 153 -14.12 0.86 12.03
CA ILE A 153 -13.54 2.05 12.65
C ILE A 153 -12.99 3.02 11.61
N GLN A 154 -12.92 4.29 11.96
CA GLN A 154 -12.01 5.23 11.31
C GLN A 154 -10.65 5.13 11.99
N ARG A 155 -9.57 5.06 11.22
CA ARG A 155 -8.21 5.02 11.78
C ARG A 155 -7.83 6.37 12.36
N ASP A 156 -6.98 6.40 13.38
CA ASP A 156 -6.49 7.64 13.98
C ASP A 156 -5.69 8.48 12.97
N ASP A 157 -4.97 7.82 12.06
CA ASP A 157 -4.19 8.45 10.99
C ASP A 157 -5.02 8.91 9.76
N ASP A 158 -6.36 8.82 9.82
CA ASP A 158 -7.29 9.31 8.80
C ASP A 158 -7.93 10.67 9.16
N GLN A 159 -7.50 11.30 10.24
CA GLN A 159 -7.87 12.68 10.55
C GLN A 159 -7.26 13.64 9.52
N GLU A 160 -8.00 14.66 9.11
CA GLU A 160 -7.61 15.55 8.00
C GLU A 160 -6.22 16.16 8.16
N GLU A 161 -5.87 16.62 9.36
CA GLU A 161 -4.53 17.17 9.63
C GLU A 161 -3.42 16.13 9.46
N THR A 162 -3.67 14.89 9.90
CA THR A 162 -2.72 13.79 9.75
C THR A 162 -2.60 13.38 8.29
N VAL A 163 -3.72 13.36 7.55
CA VAL A 163 -3.72 13.08 6.10
C VAL A 163 -2.87 14.09 5.34
N LYS A 164 -2.99 15.39 5.64
CA LYS A 164 -2.16 16.43 5.01
C LYS A 164 -0.67 16.20 5.27
N LYS A 165 -0.28 15.91 6.53
CA LYS A 165 1.11 15.56 6.85
C LYS A 165 1.60 14.31 6.13
N ARG A 166 0.75 13.30 5.98
CA ARG A 166 1.08 12.08 5.21
C ARG A 166 1.28 12.39 3.72
N LEU A 167 0.53 13.33 3.16
CA LEU A 167 0.74 13.79 1.79
C LEU A 167 2.05 14.54 1.65
N ASP A 168 2.39 15.43 2.59
CA ASP A 168 3.68 16.13 2.60
C ASP A 168 4.84 15.12 2.62
N VAL A 169 4.79 14.12 3.51
CA VAL A 169 5.79 13.04 3.59
C VAL A 169 5.81 12.19 2.30
N TYR A 170 4.65 11.92 1.72
CA TYR A 170 4.55 11.20 0.44
C TYR A 170 5.27 11.96 -0.67
N HIS A 171 4.98 13.24 -0.84
CA HIS A 171 5.61 14.08 -1.89
C HIS A 171 7.13 14.21 -1.69
N GLU A 172 7.57 14.34 -0.44
CA GLU A 172 8.99 14.50 -0.13
C GLU A 172 9.78 13.20 -0.30
N GLN A 173 9.25 12.06 0.16
CA GLN A 173 10.03 10.82 0.33
C GLN A 173 9.62 9.70 -0.62
N THR A 174 8.34 9.59 -0.98
CA THR A 174 7.80 8.45 -1.74
C THR A 174 7.55 8.76 -3.21
N GLU A 175 7.05 9.94 -3.52
CA GLU A 175 6.79 10.35 -4.91
C GLU A 175 8.05 10.27 -5.80
N PRO A 176 9.28 10.56 -5.32
CA PRO A 176 10.50 10.36 -6.10
C PRO A 176 10.70 8.93 -6.63
N LEU A 177 10.05 7.93 -6.03
CA LEU A 177 10.06 6.55 -6.53
C LEU A 177 9.37 6.40 -7.90
N ILE A 178 8.44 7.28 -8.23
CA ILE A 178 7.76 7.30 -9.53
C ILE A 178 8.79 7.50 -10.64
N ALA A 179 9.61 8.54 -10.54
CA ALA A 179 10.70 8.79 -11.48
C ALA A 179 11.73 7.65 -11.47
N TYR A 180 12.14 7.21 -10.28
CA TYR A 180 13.11 6.12 -10.11
C TYR A 180 12.70 4.84 -10.86
N TYR A 181 11.46 4.37 -10.71
CA TYR A 181 11.02 3.14 -11.34
C TYR A 181 10.64 3.33 -12.81
N SER A 182 10.05 4.46 -13.20
CA SER A 182 9.70 4.72 -14.60
C SER A 182 10.97 4.87 -15.47
N GLU A 183 11.96 5.63 -15.00
CA GLU A 183 13.24 5.78 -15.71
C GLU A 183 13.99 4.45 -15.80
N TRP A 184 13.96 3.64 -14.73
CA TRP A 184 14.57 2.30 -14.76
C TRP A 184 13.85 1.38 -15.76
N ALA A 185 12.53 1.37 -15.80
CA ALA A 185 11.76 0.62 -16.79
C ALA A 185 12.07 1.08 -18.22
N ASP A 186 12.10 2.38 -18.47
CA ASP A 186 12.38 2.99 -19.78
C ASP A 186 13.81 2.73 -20.27
N SER A 187 14.74 2.51 -19.33
CA SER A 187 16.14 2.21 -19.68
C SER A 187 16.31 0.89 -20.42
N GLY A 188 15.35 -0.03 -20.32
CA GLY A 188 15.45 -1.38 -20.88
C GLY A 188 16.59 -2.22 -20.31
N ALA A 189 17.15 -1.82 -19.16
CA ALA A 189 18.23 -2.55 -18.50
C ALA A 189 17.77 -3.92 -18.03
N ASP A 190 18.68 -4.88 -17.97
CA ASP A 190 18.41 -6.20 -17.43
C ASP A 190 17.88 -6.10 -16.01
N GLY A 191 16.76 -6.77 -15.75
CA GLY A 191 16.09 -6.75 -14.44
C GLY A 191 15.24 -5.50 -14.17
N ALA A 192 15.06 -4.62 -15.15
CA ALA A 192 14.12 -3.50 -15.03
C ALA A 192 12.67 -4.02 -14.93
N PRO A 193 11.87 -3.53 -13.96
CA PRO A 193 10.50 -3.93 -13.83
C PRO A 193 9.63 -3.31 -14.95
N LYS A 194 8.52 -3.93 -15.27
CA LYS A 194 7.48 -3.26 -16.03
C LYS A 194 6.88 -2.12 -15.20
N TYR A 195 6.79 -0.91 -15.75
CA TYR A 195 6.14 0.21 -15.08
C TYR A 195 4.77 0.48 -15.70
N VAL A 196 3.75 0.58 -14.85
CA VAL A 196 2.36 0.78 -15.26
C VAL A 196 1.76 1.93 -14.45
N LYS A 197 1.29 2.97 -15.15
CA LYS A 197 0.57 4.08 -14.53
C LYS A 197 -0.93 3.95 -14.79
N ILE A 198 -1.73 3.95 -13.72
CA ILE A 198 -3.18 3.84 -13.73
C ILE A 198 -3.80 5.06 -13.08
N ASN A 199 -4.78 5.66 -13.74
CA ASN A 199 -5.61 6.69 -13.09
C ASN A 199 -6.48 6.03 -12.02
N GLY A 200 -6.26 6.40 -10.76
CA GLY A 200 -6.98 5.86 -9.61
C GLY A 200 -8.37 6.50 -9.37
N ILE A 201 -8.85 7.36 -10.29
CA ILE A 201 -10.17 7.99 -10.23
C ILE A 201 -11.15 7.19 -11.09
N GLY A 202 -12.23 6.70 -10.49
CA GLY A 202 -13.24 5.90 -11.17
C GLY A 202 -13.80 4.78 -10.30
N LYS A 203 -14.46 3.82 -10.93
CA LYS A 203 -14.98 2.67 -10.22
C LYS A 203 -13.86 1.67 -9.91
N VAL A 204 -13.99 1.03 -8.76
CA VAL A 204 -12.98 0.08 -8.25
C VAL A 204 -12.72 -1.07 -9.23
N ASP A 205 -13.77 -1.60 -9.86
CA ASP A 205 -13.69 -2.69 -10.83
C ASP A 205 -13.08 -2.27 -12.17
N GLU A 206 -13.35 -1.04 -12.65
CA GLU A 206 -12.74 -0.50 -13.85
C GLU A 206 -11.22 -0.30 -13.68
N ILE A 207 -10.80 0.21 -12.51
CA ILE A 207 -9.38 0.36 -12.15
C ILE A 207 -8.70 -1.01 -12.07
N ARG A 208 -9.35 -1.99 -11.41
CA ARG A 208 -8.87 -3.37 -11.34
C ARG A 208 -8.63 -3.96 -12.75
N ASP A 209 -9.60 -3.82 -13.63
CA ASP A 209 -9.53 -4.40 -14.98
C ASP A 209 -8.42 -3.77 -15.81
N GLN A 210 -8.19 -2.47 -15.67
CA GLN A 210 -7.04 -1.79 -16.29
C GLN A 210 -5.71 -2.33 -15.75
N ILE A 211 -5.59 -2.52 -14.41
CA ILE A 211 -4.39 -3.10 -13.81
C ILE A 211 -4.13 -4.50 -14.37
N PHE A 212 -5.15 -5.35 -14.40
CA PHE A 212 -5.02 -6.71 -14.92
C PHE A 212 -4.63 -6.75 -16.40
N GLN A 213 -5.27 -5.93 -17.23
CA GLN A 213 -4.91 -5.83 -18.65
C GLN A 213 -3.44 -5.46 -18.82
N GLN A 214 -2.95 -4.57 -18.00
CA GLN A 214 -1.55 -4.16 -18.05
C GLN A 214 -0.60 -5.22 -17.50
N LEU A 215 -0.94 -5.90 -16.41
CA LEU A 215 -0.07 -6.93 -15.83
C LEU A 215 0.00 -8.20 -16.69
N ASP A 216 -1.05 -8.52 -17.45
CA ASP A 216 -1.14 -9.71 -18.28
C ASP A 216 -0.55 -9.51 -19.70
N SER A 217 -0.24 -8.26 -20.10
CA SER A 217 0.39 -7.93 -21.39
C SER A 217 1.91 -8.02 -21.29
#